data_7bc193f022f8faa9c8f876ba5dda50f1
#
_entry.id   7bc193f022f8faa9c8f876ba5dda50f1
#
_cell.length_a   1.000
_cell.length_b   1.000
_cell.length_c   1.000
_cell.angle_alpha   90.00
_cell.angle_beta   90.00
_cell.angle_gamma   90.00
#
_symmetry.space_group_name_H-M   'P 1'
#
loop_
_entity.id
_entity.type
_entity.pdbx_description
1 polymer ?
#
loop_
_entity_poly.entity_id
_entity_poly.type
_entity_poly.pdbx_seq_one_letter_code
_entity_poly.pdbx_strand_id
1 'polypeptide(L)'
;SLSLTLLVIQVLGQNVEVPTFEFDPSWPKPLPENWSIGPVVGVSVDSRDHVWIVHRRTALVKNGRYTAAAENPPRAECCIPAPPVLEFDPAGHLVSSWGGSSDDYEWPESEHGIFVDHNDYVWLTGNGATDAQILKFTRDGTFVQQLGRQGRSTGNADTKNLQRPADVRVDPSNNELYVAD
;
A
#
# COMPACT_ATOMS: atom_id res chain seq x y z
N SER A 1 -15.87 -36.39 -59.49
CA SER A 1 -15.98 -36.60 -58.03
C SER A 1 -14.99 -35.68 -57.33
N LEU A 2 -15.52 -34.65 -56.64
CA LEU A 2 -14.73 -33.74 -55.82
C LEU A 2 -14.64 -34.34 -54.40
N SER A 3 -13.40 -34.69 -53.96
CA SER A 3 -13.14 -35.11 -52.59
C SER A 3 -12.94 -33.84 -51.72
N LEU A 4 -13.83 -33.67 -50.79
CA LEU A 4 -13.79 -32.60 -49.78
C LEU A 4 -12.96 -33.13 -48.60
N THR A 5 -11.74 -32.66 -48.42
CA THR A 5 -10.88 -32.98 -47.26
C THR A 5 -11.26 -32.08 -46.10
N LEU A 6 -11.87 -32.64 -45.07
CA LEU A 6 -12.21 -31.92 -43.82
C LEU A 6 -10.91 -31.77 -43.01
N LEU A 7 -10.46 -30.51 -42.83
CA LEU A 7 -9.35 -30.20 -41.94
C LEU A 7 -9.89 -30.07 -40.51
N VAL A 8 -9.61 -31.07 -39.68
CA VAL A 8 -9.96 -30.98 -38.24
C VAL A 8 -8.84 -30.24 -37.53
N ILE A 9 -9.08 -29.00 -37.15
CA ILE A 9 -8.16 -28.23 -36.30
C ILE A 9 -8.40 -28.71 -34.84
N GLN A 10 -7.49 -29.49 -34.31
CA GLN A 10 -7.45 -29.77 -32.86
C GLN A 10 -6.95 -28.52 -32.13
N VAL A 11 -7.83 -27.86 -31.41
CA VAL A 11 -7.45 -26.85 -30.42
C VAL A 11 -6.86 -27.59 -29.24
N LEU A 12 -5.55 -27.66 -29.16
CA LEU A 12 -4.84 -28.10 -27.97
C LEU A 12 -5.12 -27.05 -26.87
N GLY A 13 -6.02 -27.37 -25.96
CA GLY A 13 -6.20 -26.58 -24.75
C GLY A 13 -4.87 -26.58 -23.99
N GLN A 14 -4.26 -25.41 -23.82
CA GLN A 14 -3.13 -25.25 -22.91
C GLN A 14 -3.67 -25.51 -21.50
N ASN A 15 -3.18 -26.56 -20.85
CA ASN A 15 -3.38 -26.73 -19.41
C ASN A 15 -2.64 -25.59 -18.73
N VAL A 16 -3.35 -24.50 -18.42
CA VAL A 16 -2.84 -23.45 -17.54
C VAL A 16 -2.84 -24.04 -16.12
N GLU A 17 -1.65 -24.35 -15.64
CA GLU A 17 -1.48 -24.80 -14.26
C GLU A 17 -1.88 -23.64 -13.32
N VAL A 18 -2.92 -23.86 -12.56
CA VAL A 18 -3.40 -22.86 -11.58
C VAL A 18 -2.41 -22.85 -10.43
N PRO A 19 -1.79 -21.69 -10.09
CA PRO A 19 -0.87 -21.62 -8.98
C PRO A 19 -1.54 -22.01 -7.66
N THR A 20 -0.88 -22.85 -6.89
CA THR A 20 -1.28 -23.19 -5.53
C THR A 20 -0.48 -22.35 -4.54
N PHE A 21 -1.16 -21.90 -3.47
CA PHE A 21 -0.55 -21.07 -2.44
C PHE A 21 -0.54 -21.82 -1.12
N GLU A 22 0.57 -21.70 -0.38
CA GLU A 22 0.70 -22.23 0.96
C GLU A 22 1.01 -21.06 1.92
N PHE A 23 0.42 -21.10 3.12
CA PHE A 23 0.70 -20.12 4.15
C PHE A 23 2.09 -20.35 4.75
N ASP A 24 2.95 -19.32 4.72
CA ASP A 24 4.24 -19.32 5.39
C ASP A 24 4.13 -18.60 6.75
N PRO A 25 4.10 -19.36 7.86
CA PRO A 25 4.03 -18.77 9.20
C PRO A 25 5.32 -18.10 9.65
N SER A 26 6.42 -18.26 8.90
CA SER A 26 7.71 -17.65 9.20
C SER A 26 7.92 -16.28 8.56
N TRP A 27 6.96 -15.83 7.73
CA TRP A 27 6.98 -14.54 7.05
C TRP A 27 5.81 -13.65 7.51
N PRO A 28 6.03 -12.38 7.83
CA PRO A 28 7.31 -11.69 8.02
C PRO A 28 8.05 -12.13 9.30
N LYS A 29 9.32 -11.78 9.41
CA LYS A 29 10.07 -11.99 10.65
C LYS A 29 9.54 -11.08 11.76
N PRO A 30 9.76 -11.44 13.04
CA PRO A 30 9.33 -10.61 14.17
C PRO A 30 9.81 -9.16 14.02
N LEU A 31 8.91 -8.22 14.28
CA LEU A 31 9.22 -6.79 14.25
C LEU A 31 10.05 -6.39 15.47
N PRO A 32 10.91 -5.35 15.34
CA PRO A 32 11.69 -4.82 16.46
C PRO A 32 10.79 -4.13 17.50
N GLU A 33 11.36 -3.87 18.69
CA GLU A 33 10.79 -2.99 19.70
C GLU A 33 9.33 -3.29 20.11
N ASN A 34 8.92 -4.56 20.04
CA ASN A 34 7.55 -4.97 20.33
C ASN A 34 6.49 -4.23 19.47
N TRP A 35 6.84 -3.88 18.24
CA TRP A 35 5.91 -3.25 17.32
C TRP A 35 4.74 -4.16 16.96
N SER A 36 3.58 -3.52 16.81
CA SER A 36 2.37 -4.15 16.30
C SER A 36 1.91 -3.47 15.03
N ILE A 37 1.52 -4.31 14.06
CA ILE A 37 0.91 -3.87 12.81
C ILE A 37 -0.61 -3.80 13.02
N GLY A 38 -1.22 -2.70 12.59
CA GLY A 38 -2.68 -2.56 12.49
C GLY A 38 -3.23 -3.29 11.26
N PRO A 39 -4.50 -3.11 10.92
CA PRO A 39 -5.06 -3.66 9.69
C PRO A 39 -4.23 -3.22 8.49
N VAL A 40 -3.62 -4.17 7.78
CA VAL A 40 -2.94 -3.92 6.51
C VAL A 40 -4.01 -3.64 5.47
N VAL A 41 -3.89 -2.52 4.77
CA VAL A 41 -4.91 -2.03 3.82
C VAL A 41 -4.36 -1.83 2.41
N GLY A 42 -3.05 -1.86 2.25
CA GLY A 42 -2.40 -1.82 0.96
C GLY A 42 -1.11 -2.63 0.96
N VAL A 43 -0.82 -3.25 -0.18
CA VAL A 43 0.41 -4.02 -0.43
C VAL A 43 0.93 -3.68 -1.82
N SER A 44 2.23 -3.51 -1.93
CA SER A 44 2.95 -3.39 -3.21
C SER A 44 4.21 -4.23 -3.18
N VAL A 45 4.62 -4.75 -4.34
CA VAL A 45 5.90 -5.43 -4.50
C VAL A 45 6.73 -4.62 -5.50
N ASP A 46 7.96 -4.32 -5.15
CA ASP A 46 8.86 -3.56 -6.01
C ASP A 46 9.74 -4.44 -6.91
N SER A 47 10.60 -3.81 -7.71
CA SER A 47 11.48 -4.50 -8.67
C SER A 47 12.60 -5.35 -8.02
N ARG A 48 12.74 -5.30 -6.70
CA ARG A 48 13.69 -6.10 -5.90
C ARG A 48 12.99 -7.22 -5.15
N ASP A 49 11.71 -7.47 -5.44
CA ASP A 49 10.82 -8.39 -4.71
C ASP A 49 10.63 -8.00 -3.23
N HIS A 50 10.87 -6.73 -2.86
CA HIS A 50 10.55 -6.25 -1.54
C HIS A 50 9.04 -6.01 -1.42
N VAL A 51 8.48 -6.42 -0.30
CA VAL A 51 7.06 -6.25 0.00
C VAL A 51 6.86 -5.00 0.84
N TRP A 52 6.09 -4.08 0.28
CA TRP A 52 5.69 -2.84 0.93
C TRP A 52 4.26 -2.96 1.44
N ILE A 53 4.04 -2.55 2.66
CA ILE A 53 2.69 -2.47 3.22
C ILE A 53 2.42 -1.06 3.77
N VAL A 54 1.15 -0.66 3.70
CA VAL A 54 0.61 0.40 4.52
C VAL A 54 -0.47 -0.18 5.44
N HIS A 55 -0.43 0.21 6.70
CA HIS A 55 -1.42 -0.25 7.68
C HIS A 55 -2.05 0.92 8.43
N ARG A 56 -3.28 0.73 8.91
CA ARG A 56 -3.99 1.73 9.71
C ARG A 56 -3.45 1.79 11.13
N ARG A 57 -2.36 2.56 11.30
CA ARG A 57 -1.76 2.82 12.60
C ARG A 57 -2.76 3.47 13.56
N THR A 58 -3.58 4.40 13.06
CA THR A 58 -4.60 5.10 13.85
C THR A 58 -5.66 4.17 14.44
N ALA A 59 -5.96 3.03 13.80
CA ALA A 59 -6.87 2.02 14.35
C ALA A 59 -6.33 1.37 15.63
N LEU A 60 -5.02 1.26 15.77
CA LEU A 60 -4.37 0.78 16.99
C LEU A 60 -4.46 1.82 18.13
N VAL A 61 -4.27 3.09 17.79
CA VAL A 61 -4.23 4.19 18.76
C VAL A 61 -5.62 4.57 19.28
N LYS A 62 -6.60 4.71 18.37
CA LYS A 62 -7.99 5.15 18.74
C LYS A 62 -8.71 4.20 19.69
N ASN A 63 -8.39 2.91 19.67
CA ASN A 63 -9.06 1.90 20.51
C ASN A 63 -8.37 1.67 21.86
N GLY A 64 -7.30 2.40 22.19
CA GLY A 64 -6.58 2.32 23.48
C GLY A 64 -5.91 0.96 23.78
N ARG A 65 -6.00 0.00 22.87
CA ARG A 65 -5.51 -1.38 23.08
C ARG A 65 -4.00 -1.53 22.95
N TYR A 66 -3.35 -0.62 22.23
CA TYR A 66 -1.96 -0.75 21.81
C TYR A 66 -1.11 0.49 22.12
N THR A 67 -1.57 1.31 23.06
CA THR A 67 -0.84 2.53 23.47
C THR A 67 -0.16 2.37 24.82
N ALA A 68 -0.45 1.30 25.54
CA ALA A 68 0.03 1.13 26.90
C ALA A 68 1.57 1.11 27.02
N ALA A 69 2.26 0.59 25.99
CA ALA A 69 3.74 0.61 25.95
C ALA A 69 4.29 1.97 25.49
N ALA A 70 3.50 2.79 24.82
CA ALA A 70 3.89 4.12 24.34
C ALA A 70 3.54 5.25 25.33
N GLU A 71 2.91 4.92 26.46
CA GLU A 71 2.61 5.89 27.53
C GLU A 71 3.85 6.20 28.37
N ASN A 72 3.83 7.34 29.07
CA ASN A 72 4.88 7.71 29.98
C ASN A 72 4.32 7.92 31.40
N PRO A 73 4.61 7.04 32.38
CA PRO A 73 5.38 5.79 32.22
C PRO A 73 4.60 4.71 31.46
N PRO A 74 5.29 3.77 30.81
CA PRO A 74 4.64 2.65 30.13
C PRO A 74 3.82 1.78 31.10
N ARG A 75 2.61 1.38 30.68
CA ARG A 75 1.74 0.48 31.45
C ARG A 75 1.85 -0.98 31.02
N ALA A 76 2.56 -1.25 29.90
CA ALA A 76 2.83 -2.60 29.42
C ALA A 76 4.13 -2.62 28.59
N GLU A 77 4.71 -3.80 28.45
CA GLU A 77 5.89 -4.01 27.57
C GLU A 77 5.52 -4.14 26.10
N CYS A 78 4.33 -4.60 25.79
CA CYS A 78 3.71 -4.63 24.47
C CYS A 78 2.67 -3.51 24.41
N CYS A 79 2.33 -2.99 23.35
CA CYS A 79 2.65 -3.12 21.94
C CYS A 79 2.76 -1.71 21.41
N ILE A 80 3.83 -1.41 20.74
CA ILE A 80 4.05 -0.09 20.15
C ILE A 80 3.50 -0.12 18.73
N PRO A 81 2.59 0.79 18.32
CA PRO A 81 2.14 0.87 16.94
C PRO A 81 3.32 1.16 16.01
N ALA A 82 3.59 0.26 15.07
CA ALA A 82 4.62 0.44 14.06
C ALA A 82 4.39 1.71 13.23
N PRO A 83 5.42 2.31 12.59
CA PRO A 83 5.23 3.30 11.57
C PRO A 83 4.26 2.80 10.47
N PRO A 84 3.44 3.66 9.86
CA PRO A 84 2.36 3.21 8.96
C PRO A 84 2.84 2.56 7.67
N VAL A 85 4.04 2.87 7.19
CA VAL A 85 4.66 2.24 6.01
C VAL A 85 5.80 1.36 6.46
N LEU A 86 5.81 0.11 5.99
CA LEU A 86 6.86 -0.87 6.27
C LEU A 86 7.31 -1.52 4.96
N GLU A 87 8.62 -1.71 4.82
CA GLU A 87 9.27 -2.42 3.72
C GLU A 87 9.94 -3.67 4.26
N PHE A 88 9.66 -4.82 3.64
CA PHE A 88 10.27 -6.11 3.97
C PHE A 88 11.06 -6.64 2.78
N ASP A 89 12.22 -7.23 3.05
CA ASP A 89 12.94 -8.01 2.06
C ASP A 89 12.20 -9.32 1.71
N PRO A 90 12.58 -10.05 0.65
CA PRO A 90 11.97 -11.34 0.30
C PRO A 90 12.03 -12.39 1.41
N ALA A 91 13.02 -12.31 2.31
CA ALA A 91 13.14 -13.20 3.47
C ALA A 91 12.25 -12.80 4.65
N GLY A 92 11.56 -11.66 4.56
CA GLY A 92 10.64 -11.13 5.57
C GLY A 92 11.28 -10.24 6.63
N HIS A 93 12.54 -9.84 6.49
CA HIS A 93 13.14 -8.90 7.41
C HIS A 93 12.68 -7.47 7.13
N LEU A 94 12.38 -6.72 8.17
CA LEU A 94 12.09 -5.30 8.06
C LEU A 94 13.33 -4.54 7.57
N VAL A 95 13.22 -3.86 6.43
CA VAL A 95 14.28 -3.08 5.80
C VAL A 95 14.12 -1.59 6.09
N SER A 96 12.89 -1.09 6.03
CA SER A 96 12.58 0.32 6.22
C SER A 96 11.21 0.51 6.86
N SER A 97 11.05 1.63 7.58
CA SER A 97 9.78 1.99 8.20
C SER A 97 9.69 3.50 8.38
N TRP A 98 8.56 4.10 7.97
CA TRP A 98 8.38 5.54 8.04
C TRP A 98 6.90 5.96 7.90
N GLY A 99 6.65 7.26 7.86
CA GLY A 99 5.35 7.86 7.63
C GLY A 99 4.64 8.33 8.90
N GLY A 100 3.47 8.89 8.70
CA GLY A 100 2.68 9.56 9.73
C GLY A 100 2.59 11.07 9.48
N SER A 101 1.98 11.80 10.41
CA SER A 101 1.74 13.23 10.29
C SER A 101 3.02 14.05 10.19
N SER A 102 3.02 15.10 9.36
CA SER A 102 4.09 16.06 9.15
C SER A 102 3.49 17.46 8.90
N ASP A 103 4.30 18.49 9.03
CA ASP A 103 3.92 19.86 8.64
C ASP A 103 4.08 20.10 7.11
N ASP A 104 4.79 19.20 6.41
CA ASP A 104 5.10 19.34 4.99
C ASP A 104 3.99 18.76 4.07
N TYR A 105 3.14 17.88 4.59
CA TYR A 105 2.08 17.20 3.83
C TYR A 105 0.89 16.79 4.71
N GLU A 106 -0.24 16.54 4.07
CA GLU A 106 -1.47 16.11 4.74
C GLU A 106 -1.56 14.57 4.72
N TRP A 107 -1.16 13.92 5.84
CA TRP A 107 -1.26 12.46 5.96
C TRP A 107 -2.72 12.01 5.90
N PRO A 108 -3.05 10.90 5.20
CA PRO A 108 -4.42 10.40 5.11
C PRO A 108 -5.09 10.19 6.48
N GLU A 109 -6.36 10.57 6.58
CA GLU A 109 -7.20 10.26 7.75
C GLU A 109 -7.38 8.75 7.92
N SER A 110 -7.50 8.05 6.80
CA SER A 110 -7.63 6.59 6.73
C SER A 110 -6.77 6.06 5.59
N GLU A 111 -5.58 5.59 5.92
CA GLU A 111 -4.66 4.97 4.97
C GLU A 111 -5.38 3.87 4.17
N HIS A 112 -5.08 3.74 2.85
CA HIS A 112 -5.70 2.72 2.02
C HIS A 112 -4.74 2.09 1.01
N GLY A 113 -4.30 2.81 -0.02
CA GLY A 113 -3.44 2.26 -1.06
C GLY A 113 -1.96 2.59 -0.86
N ILE A 114 -1.11 1.69 -1.29
CA ILE A 114 0.33 1.90 -1.46
C ILE A 114 0.75 1.32 -2.80
N PHE A 115 1.57 2.04 -3.53
CA PHE A 115 2.17 1.60 -4.79
C PHE A 115 3.61 2.06 -4.89
N VAL A 116 4.53 1.16 -5.24
CA VAL A 116 5.92 1.51 -5.58
C VAL A 116 6.03 1.50 -7.10
N ASP A 117 6.38 2.66 -7.66
CA ASP A 117 6.48 2.79 -9.11
C ASP A 117 7.85 2.31 -9.64
N HIS A 118 7.97 2.24 -10.97
CA HIS A 118 9.18 1.79 -11.67
C HIS A 118 10.40 2.73 -11.50
N ASN A 119 10.21 3.90 -10.91
CA ASN A 119 11.27 4.85 -10.54
C ASN A 119 11.58 4.80 -9.04
N ASP A 120 11.09 3.79 -8.33
CA ASP A 120 11.26 3.61 -6.89
C ASP A 120 10.60 4.70 -6.02
N TYR A 121 9.61 5.44 -6.54
CA TYR A 121 8.78 6.30 -5.70
C TYR A 121 7.64 5.52 -5.06
N VAL A 122 7.34 5.87 -3.83
CA VAL A 122 6.24 5.28 -3.05
C VAL A 122 5.07 6.25 -3.06
N TRP A 123 3.94 5.78 -3.54
CA TRP A 123 2.69 6.52 -3.62
C TRP A 123 1.73 6.01 -2.55
N LEU A 124 1.08 6.93 -1.85
CA LEU A 124 0.12 6.63 -0.79
C LEU A 124 -1.20 7.32 -1.06
N THR A 125 -2.28 6.59 -0.77
CA THR A 125 -3.66 7.08 -0.87
C THR A 125 -4.41 6.85 0.43
N GLY A 126 -5.54 7.54 0.58
CA GLY A 126 -6.44 7.38 1.71
C GLY A 126 -7.89 7.46 1.30
N ASN A 127 -8.75 6.74 2.02
CA ASN A 127 -10.19 6.70 1.77
C ASN A 127 -11.04 7.23 2.93
N GLY A 128 -10.45 7.98 3.84
CA GLY A 128 -11.16 8.70 4.89
C GLY A 128 -12.15 9.72 4.34
N ALA A 129 -13.07 10.19 5.17
CA ALA A 129 -14.13 11.10 4.73
C ALA A 129 -13.59 12.42 4.14
N THR A 130 -12.43 12.85 4.61
CA THR A 130 -11.79 14.10 4.17
C THR A 130 -10.62 13.88 3.22
N ASP A 131 -10.20 12.60 2.99
CA ASP A 131 -9.08 12.30 2.11
C ASP A 131 -9.40 12.69 0.66
N ALA A 132 -8.61 13.59 0.12
CA ALA A 132 -8.78 14.15 -1.22
C ALA A 132 -7.41 14.40 -1.88
N GLN A 133 -6.37 13.74 -1.38
CA GLN A 133 -4.98 13.89 -1.79
C GLN A 133 -4.30 12.55 -2.00
N ILE A 134 -3.24 12.58 -2.80
CA ILE A 134 -2.26 11.50 -2.97
C ILE A 134 -0.91 12.04 -2.58
N LEU A 135 -0.12 11.25 -1.86
CA LEU A 135 1.23 11.58 -1.44
C LEU A 135 2.25 10.75 -2.21
N LYS A 136 3.36 11.38 -2.59
CA LYS A 136 4.52 10.75 -3.22
C LYS A 136 5.75 10.94 -2.36
N PHE A 137 6.50 9.85 -2.15
CA PHE A 137 7.72 9.81 -1.36
C PHE A 137 8.83 9.10 -2.13
N THR A 138 10.08 9.34 -1.73
CA THR A 138 11.18 8.44 -2.03
C THR A 138 11.09 7.17 -1.17
N ARG A 139 11.89 6.14 -1.47
CA ARG A 139 11.90 4.88 -0.71
C ARG A 139 12.17 5.07 0.78
N ASP A 140 13.01 6.03 1.14
CA ASP A 140 13.40 6.33 2.53
C ASP A 140 12.37 7.21 3.27
N GLY A 141 11.24 7.51 2.63
CA GLY A 141 10.17 8.31 3.23
C GLY A 141 10.36 9.82 3.13
N THR A 142 11.31 10.30 2.30
CA THR A 142 11.43 11.73 2.04
C THR A 142 10.27 12.19 1.17
N PHE A 143 9.55 13.22 1.62
CA PHE A 143 8.41 13.79 0.88
C PHE A 143 8.84 14.40 -0.44
N VAL A 144 8.10 14.10 -1.51
CA VAL A 144 8.36 14.60 -2.87
C VAL A 144 7.24 15.51 -3.35
N GLN A 145 5.97 15.05 -3.23
CA GLN A 145 4.84 15.76 -3.80
C GLN A 145 3.52 15.35 -3.14
N GLN A 146 2.59 16.30 -3.09
CA GLN A 146 1.17 16.05 -2.81
C GLN A 146 0.33 16.52 -4.00
N LEU A 147 -0.60 15.68 -4.44
CA LEU A 147 -1.64 16.00 -5.41
C LEU A 147 -2.99 16.07 -4.68
N GLY A 148 -3.71 17.16 -4.85
CA GLY A 148 -4.94 17.42 -4.11
C GLY A 148 -4.71 17.92 -2.68
N ARG A 149 -5.81 18.20 -1.96
CA ARG A 149 -5.82 18.75 -0.62
C ARG A 149 -6.91 18.12 0.24
N GLN A 150 -6.58 17.74 1.46
CA GLN A 150 -7.54 17.17 2.40
C GLN A 150 -8.74 18.10 2.62
N GLY A 151 -9.96 17.55 2.56
CA GLY A 151 -11.21 18.28 2.77
C GLY A 151 -11.54 19.35 1.73
N ARG A 152 -10.89 19.35 0.57
CA ARG A 152 -11.08 20.36 -0.47
C ARG A 152 -11.82 19.88 -1.72
N SER A 153 -12.17 18.59 -1.77
CA SER A 153 -12.94 18.08 -2.91
C SER A 153 -14.29 18.78 -3.06
N THR A 154 -14.63 19.13 -4.30
CA THR A 154 -15.94 19.68 -4.69
C THR A 154 -16.82 18.64 -5.41
N GLY A 155 -16.41 17.38 -5.40
CA GLY A 155 -17.12 16.25 -6.01
C GLY A 155 -16.52 15.81 -7.35
N ASN A 156 -17.23 14.94 -8.07
CA ASN A 156 -16.73 14.23 -9.26
C ASN A 156 -16.27 15.13 -10.43
N ALA A 157 -16.58 16.40 -10.43
CA ALA A 157 -16.12 17.35 -11.43
C ALA A 157 -14.89 18.17 -10.97
N ASP A 158 -14.35 17.89 -9.80
CA ASP A 158 -13.15 18.56 -9.30
C ASP A 158 -11.93 18.09 -10.10
N THR A 159 -11.20 19.04 -10.71
CA THR A 159 -10.01 18.77 -11.50
C THR A 159 -8.71 18.95 -10.71
N LYS A 160 -8.81 19.28 -9.42
CA LYS A 160 -7.65 19.60 -8.57
C LYS A 160 -7.55 18.69 -7.35
N ASN A 161 -8.69 18.23 -6.83
CA ASN A 161 -8.76 17.40 -5.65
C ASN A 161 -9.53 16.13 -5.97
N LEU A 162 -9.14 15.06 -5.35
CA LEU A 162 -9.76 13.74 -5.43
C LEU A 162 -10.88 13.61 -4.39
N GLN A 163 -11.59 12.50 -4.42
CA GLN A 163 -12.62 12.19 -3.44
C GLN A 163 -12.44 10.78 -2.92
N ARG A 164 -11.66 10.64 -1.84
CA ARG A 164 -11.37 9.37 -1.18
C ARG A 164 -10.60 8.39 -2.07
N PRO A 165 -9.47 8.83 -2.70
CA PRO A 165 -8.70 8.00 -3.61
C PRO A 165 -8.27 6.70 -2.92
N ALA A 166 -8.74 5.57 -3.45
CA ALA A 166 -8.52 4.26 -2.83
C ALA A 166 -7.20 3.62 -3.28
N ASP A 167 -6.80 3.83 -4.53
CA ASP A 167 -5.59 3.22 -5.09
C ASP A 167 -5.00 4.08 -6.21
N VAL A 168 -3.73 3.82 -6.53
CA VAL A 168 -2.98 4.55 -7.56
C VAL A 168 -2.05 3.61 -8.31
N ARG A 169 -1.88 3.86 -9.62
CA ARG A 169 -0.90 3.17 -10.46
C ARG A 169 -0.22 4.16 -11.38
N VAL A 170 1.06 3.92 -11.67
CA VAL A 170 1.84 4.69 -12.64
C VAL A 170 2.15 3.78 -13.83
N ASP A 171 1.78 4.21 -15.04
CA ASP A 171 2.14 3.50 -16.27
C ASP A 171 3.64 3.71 -16.56
N PRO A 172 4.46 2.64 -16.61
CA PRO A 172 5.89 2.77 -16.86
C PRO A 172 6.23 3.23 -18.27
N SER A 173 5.29 3.16 -19.22
CA SER A 173 5.53 3.53 -20.61
C SER A 173 5.49 5.04 -20.85
N ASN A 174 4.71 5.79 -20.07
CA ASN A 174 4.45 7.21 -20.28
C ASN A 174 4.44 8.05 -18.99
N ASN A 175 4.60 7.42 -17.81
CA ASN A 175 4.51 8.03 -16.48
C ASN A 175 3.13 8.65 -16.15
N GLU A 176 2.08 8.22 -16.83
CA GLU A 176 0.73 8.63 -16.46
C GLU A 176 0.29 7.99 -15.13
N LEU A 177 -0.38 8.79 -14.31
CA LEU A 177 -0.93 8.38 -13.02
C LEU A 177 -2.41 8.04 -13.18
N TYR A 178 -2.79 6.82 -12.85
CA TYR A 178 -4.16 6.35 -12.80
C TYR A 178 -4.60 6.22 -11.34
N VAL A 179 -5.77 6.75 -11.03
CA VAL A 179 -6.30 6.81 -9.66
C VAL A 179 -7.68 6.18 -9.61
N ALA A 180 -7.90 5.31 -8.64
CA ALA A 180 -9.22 4.83 -8.28
C ALA A 180 -9.81 5.78 -7.22
N ASP A 181 -10.67 6.69 -7.67
CA ASP A 181 -11.24 7.79 -6.89
C ASP A 181 -12.78 7.66 -6.78
#